data_4ba62d5cb90db83680529de8cef8a607
#
_entry.id   4ba62d5cb90db83680529de8cef8a607
#
_cell.length_a   1.000
_cell.length_b   1.000
_cell.length_c   1.000
_cell.angle_alpha   90.00
_cell.angle_beta   90.00
_cell.angle_gamma   90.00
#
_symmetry.space_group_name_H-M   'P 1'
#
loop_
_entity.id
_entity.type
_entity.pdbx_description
1 polymer ?
#
loop_
_entity_poly.entity_id
_entity_poly.type
_entity_poly.pdbx_seq_one_letter_code
_entity_poly.pdbx_strand_id
1 'polypeptide(L)'
;MSRIVEDTQRVPATLAGARLDQAAAELFSDYSRERLKAWINAGELTVDGVQAKPKAKLHGDEVLALQATIEDDTRFEAQDIALDVVYEDDTVMVINKAAGMVVHPAAGNPDGTLLNALLHHHSALAEVPRAGIVHRLDKDTTGLMMVAKTVPAQTALVAQLQARSVSRQYDAVVIGKPVSGNTIDAPIGRHPKDRKRQAVTTSGKPAVTHFRVVERFRAHTHVRCKLETGRTHQIRVHMAHARYPLIGDPLYGGRAKLPPGAAEPLKEILREFPRQALHARKLIFKHPVSGESMMFQVDLPDDLLMLLDYLREDSETMR
;
A
#
# COMPACT_ATOMS: atom_id res chain seq x y z
N MET A 1 7.80 25.71 -9.65
CA MET A 1 8.61 26.28 -10.77
C MET A 1 8.53 25.32 -11.94
N SER A 2 8.40 25.78 -13.17
CA SER A 2 8.42 24.89 -14.33
C SER A 2 9.87 24.58 -14.73
N ARG A 3 10.17 23.33 -15.06
CA ARG A 3 11.47 22.89 -15.55
C ARG A 3 11.31 22.33 -16.97
N ILE A 4 12.13 22.82 -17.91
CA ILE A 4 12.19 22.27 -19.27
C ILE A 4 13.08 21.03 -19.23
N VAL A 5 12.61 19.95 -19.84
CA VAL A 5 13.34 18.70 -20.03
C VAL A 5 13.56 18.51 -21.52
N GLU A 6 14.81 18.29 -21.89
CA GLU A 6 15.22 17.95 -23.25
C GLU A 6 16.09 16.69 -23.17
N ASP A 7 15.69 15.66 -23.89
CA ASP A 7 16.45 14.41 -24.00
C ASP A 7 16.16 13.74 -25.36
N THR A 8 17.13 13.00 -25.88
CA THR A 8 17.01 12.33 -27.17
C THR A 8 17.59 10.93 -27.06
N GLN A 9 16.79 9.92 -27.40
CA GLN A 9 17.16 8.52 -27.34
C GLN A 9 16.92 7.84 -28.70
N ARG A 10 17.85 6.98 -29.12
CA ARG A 10 17.67 6.13 -30.30
C ARG A 10 17.05 4.80 -29.88
N VAL A 11 16.01 4.37 -30.58
CA VAL A 11 15.34 3.10 -30.32
C VAL A 11 16.25 1.95 -30.72
N PRO A 12 16.69 1.09 -29.78
CA PRO A 12 17.52 -0.07 -30.13
C PRO A 12 16.68 -1.12 -30.88
N ALA A 13 17.35 -1.92 -31.71
CA ALA A 13 16.71 -3.00 -32.49
C ALA A 13 15.94 -3.99 -31.61
N THR A 14 16.33 -4.15 -30.35
CA THR A 14 15.63 -5.01 -29.35
C THR A 14 14.22 -4.53 -29.03
N LEU A 15 13.91 -3.25 -29.26
CA LEU A 15 12.58 -2.65 -29.07
C LEU A 15 11.77 -2.56 -30.36
N ALA A 16 12.26 -3.13 -31.48
CA ALA A 16 11.48 -3.24 -32.71
C ALA A 16 10.17 -4.02 -32.45
N GLY A 17 9.05 -3.49 -32.94
CA GLY A 17 7.71 -4.02 -32.70
C GLY A 17 7.09 -3.64 -31.35
N ALA A 18 7.82 -3.01 -30.43
CA ALA A 18 7.28 -2.47 -29.20
C ALA A 18 6.36 -1.28 -29.47
N ARG A 19 5.47 -0.99 -28.54
CA ARG A 19 4.65 0.21 -28.59
C ARG A 19 5.49 1.42 -28.14
N LEU A 20 5.24 2.57 -28.73
CA LEU A 20 5.94 3.81 -28.39
C LEU A 20 5.88 4.11 -26.88
N ASP A 21 4.71 3.98 -26.23
CA ASP A 21 4.56 4.24 -24.79
C ASP A 21 5.33 3.25 -23.90
N GLN A 22 5.64 2.07 -24.40
CA GLN A 22 6.44 1.06 -23.69
C GLN A 22 7.94 1.30 -23.91
N ALA A 23 8.35 1.51 -25.16
CA ALA A 23 9.74 1.83 -25.48
C ALA A 23 10.21 3.15 -24.84
N ALA A 24 9.36 4.18 -24.87
CA ALA A 24 9.64 5.44 -24.19
C ALA A 24 9.85 5.24 -22.68
N ALA A 25 9.03 4.42 -22.01
CA ALA A 25 9.19 4.14 -20.57
C ALA A 25 10.48 3.37 -20.23
N GLU A 26 11.02 2.63 -21.16
CA GLU A 26 12.31 1.93 -21.01
C GLU A 26 13.49 2.87 -21.27
N LEU A 27 13.39 3.70 -22.29
CA LEU A 27 14.48 4.62 -22.71
C LEU A 27 14.58 5.88 -21.85
N PHE A 28 13.46 6.39 -21.38
CA PHE A 28 13.38 7.56 -20.49
C PHE A 28 12.96 7.14 -19.10
N SER A 29 13.75 6.29 -18.45
CA SER A 29 13.45 5.62 -17.19
C SER A 29 13.18 6.55 -16.00
N ASP A 30 13.59 7.82 -16.10
CA ASP A 30 13.37 8.85 -15.07
C ASP A 30 11.92 9.34 -15.02
N TYR A 31 11.10 8.99 -16.02
CA TYR A 31 9.72 9.45 -16.11
C TYR A 31 8.73 8.29 -16.09
N SER A 32 7.57 8.51 -15.45
CA SER A 32 6.53 7.51 -15.43
C SER A 32 5.91 7.32 -16.82
N ARG A 33 5.50 6.07 -17.13
CA ARG A 33 4.84 5.75 -18.40
C ARG A 33 3.58 6.62 -18.66
N GLU A 34 2.85 7.00 -17.61
CA GLU A 34 1.68 7.87 -17.77
C GLU A 34 2.09 9.29 -18.17
N ARG A 35 3.17 9.83 -17.60
CA ARG A 35 3.73 11.14 -17.99
C ARG A 35 4.24 11.10 -19.43
N LEU A 36 5.02 10.10 -19.80
CA LEU A 36 5.49 9.93 -21.17
C LEU A 36 4.35 9.81 -22.17
N LYS A 37 3.29 9.07 -21.81
CA LYS A 37 2.10 8.99 -22.65
C LYS A 37 1.37 10.34 -22.79
N ALA A 38 1.32 11.16 -21.75
CA ALA A 38 0.79 12.52 -21.84
C ALA A 38 1.63 13.38 -22.80
N TRP A 39 2.96 13.33 -22.69
CA TRP A 39 3.88 14.04 -23.57
C TRP A 39 3.80 13.58 -25.03
N ILE A 40 3.65 12.29 -25.30
CA ILE A 40 3.39 11.75 -26.65
C ILE A 40 2.09 12.35 -27.22
N ASN A 41 1.02 12.39 -26.42
CA ASN A 41 -0.25 12.97 -26.87
C ASN A 41 -0.19 14.48 -27.07
N ALA A 42 0.63 15.20 -26.29
CA ALA A 42 0.85 16.64 -26.43
C ALA A 42 1.80 16.99 -27.58
N GLY A 43 2.54 15.99 -28.12
CA GLY A 43 3.56 16.24 -29.14
C GLY A 43 4.91 16.70 -28.56
N GLU A 44 5.07 16.64 -27.24
CA GLU A 44 6.30 16.96 -26.51
C GLU A 44 7.32 15.80 -26.55
N LEU A 45 6.86 14.58 -26.86
CA LEU A 45 7.70 13.45 -27.23
C LEU A 45 7.33 13.01 -28.65
N THR A 46 8.32 13.08 -29.54
CA THR A 46 8.16 12.81 -30.97
C THR A 46 9.00 11.61 -31.42
N VAL A 47 8.63 11.02 -32.56
CA VAL A 47 9.35 9.96 -33.25
C VAL A 47 9.86 10.52 -34.58
N ASP A 48 11.17 10.56 -34.79
CA ASP A 48 11.79 11.18 -35.98
C ASP A 48 11.25 12.60 -36.26
N GLY A 49 11.00 13.38 -35.19
CA GLY A 49 10.47 14.75 -35.28
C GLY A 49 8.96 14.84 -35.53
N VAL A 50 8.22 13.71 -35.60
CA VAL A 50 6.80 13.67 -35.88
C VAL A 50 6.02 13.18 -34.66
N GLN A 51 4.89 13.83 -34.36
CA GLN A 51 3.97 13.36 -33.32
C GLN A 51 3.35 12.01 -33.71
N ALA A 52 3.39 11.05 -32.81
CA ALA A 52 2.82 9.71 -33.01
C ALA A 52 1.78 9.38 -31.92
N LYS A 53 1.02 8.31 -32.12
CA LYS A 53 0.10 7.81 -31.07
C LYS A 53 0.85 6.93 -30.07
N PRO A 54 0.49 6.92 -28.77
CA PRO A 54 1.17 6.08 -27.75
C PRO A 54 1.19 4.58 -28.09
N LYS A 55 0.23 4.11 -28.88
CA LYS A 55 0.13 2.72 -29.32
C LYS A 55 0.87 2.44 -30.63
N ALA A 56 1.49 3.43 -31.26
CA ALA A 56 2.25 3.23 -32.49
C ALA A 56 3.35 2.19 -32.26
N LYS A 57 3.59 1.36 -33.29
CA LYS A 57 4.66 0.36 -33.29
C LYS A 57 5.93 1.00 -33.80
N LEU A 58 7.03 0.75 -33.12
CA LEU A 58 8.35 1.17 -33.55
C LEU A 58 9.00 0.05 -34.40
N HIS A 59 9.88 0.46 -35.31
CA HIS A 59 10.56 -0.47 -36.23
C HIS A 59 12.00 -0.75 -35.80
N GLY A 60 12.56 0.06 -34.89
CA GLY A 60 13.96 0.08 -34.50
C GLY A 60 14.72 1.18 -35.27
N ASP A 61 15.71 1.78 -34.63
CA ASP A 61 16.52 2.90 -35.16
C ASP A 61 15.85 4.29 -35.18
N GLU A 62 14.56 4.41 -34.90
CA GLU A 62 13.92 5.73 -34.79
C GLU A 62 14.54 6.56 -33.64
N VAL A 63 14.49 7.88 -33.81
CA VAL A 63 14.91 8.84 -32.79
C VAL A 63 13.71 9.32 -32.01
N LEU A 64 13.67 9.06 -30.72
CA LEU A 64 12.71 9.64 -29.80
C LEU A 64 13.28 10.95 -29.24
N ALA A 65 12.66 12.08 -29.55
CA ALA A 65 13.04 13.38 -29.03
C ALA A 65 11.98 13.85 -28.02
N LEU A 66 12.41 14.09 -26.79
CA LEU A 66 11.61 14.63 -25.72
C LEU A 66 11.97 16.11 -25.52
N GLN A 67 10.97 16.99 -25.60
CA GLN A 67 11.05 18.39 -25.26
C GLN A 67 9.78 18.77 -24.53
N ALA A 68 9.79 18.72 -23.21
CA ALA A 68 8.62 18.88 -22.39
C ALA A 68 8.87 19.85 -21.23
N THR A 69 7.80 20.50 -20.80
CA THR A 69 7.83 21.30 -19.57
C THR A 69 7.22 20.47 -18.44
N ILE A 70 8.02 20.21 -17.41
CA ILE A 70 7.47 19.68 -16.15
C ILE A 70 6.91 20.87 -15.38
N GLU A 71 5.59 20.92 -15.30
CA GLU A 71 4.92 21.73 -14.28
C GLU A 71 4.94 20.95 -12.98
N ASP A 72 5.31 21.61 -11.88
CA ASP A 72 5.15 21.03 -10.56
C ASP A 72 3.68 20.57 -10.42
N ASP A 73 3.46 19.34 -10.04
CA ASP A 73 2.11 18.82 -9.82
C ASP A 73 1.53 19.47 -8.56
N THR A 74 1.12 20.74 -8.70
CA THR A 74 0.56 21.59 -7.64
C THR A 74 -0.78 21.11 -7.10
N ARG A 75 -1.27 19.94 -7.58
CA ARG A 75 -2.52 19.35 -7.11
C ARG A 75 -2.48 18.96 -5.64
N PHE A 76 -1.28 18.77 -5.07
CA PHE A 76 -1.14 18.38 -3.68
C PHE A 76 -0.10 19.26 -2.99
N GLU A 77 -0.50 19.95 -1.95
CA GLU A 77 0.38 20.82 -1.17
C GLU A 77 1.23 20.01 -0.17
N ALA A 78 2.48 20.40 -0.01
CA ALA A 78 3.33 19.88 1.05
C ALA A 78 2.81 20.38 2.42
N GLN A 79 2.68 19.49 3.39
CA GLN A 79 2.20 19.83 4.73
C GLN A 79 3.13 19.27 5.79
N ASP A 80 3.46 20.08 6.79
CA ASP A 80 4.28 19.68 7.94
C ASP A 80 3.49 18.74 8.85
N ILE A 81 3.54 17.45 8.49
CA ILE A 81 2.93 16.36 9.24
C ILE A 81 4.05 15.40 9.63
N ALA A 82 4.18 15.12 10.92
CA ALA A 82 5.21 14.25 11.44
C ALA A 82 5.15 12.83 10.82
N LEU A 83 6.29 12.34 10.37
CA LEU A 83 6.49 10.98 9.85
C LEU A 83 7.40 10.21 10.80
N ASP A 84 6.99 8.98 11.14
CA ASP A 84 7.87 8.02 11.80
C ASP A 84 8.65 7.26 10.72
N VAL A 85 9.86 7.76 10.42
CA VAL A 85 10.75 7.21 9.40
C VAL A 85 11.62 6.13 10.04
N VAL A 86 11.41 4.88 9.64
CA VAL A 86 12.16 3.70 10.13
C VAL A 86 13.48 3.52 9.40
N TYR A 87 13.51 3.88 8.13
CA TYR A 87 14.70 3.82 7.27
C TYR A 87 14.56 4.79 6.10
N GLU A 88 15.66 5.36 5.70
CA GLU A 88 15.73 6.22 4.51
C GLU A 88 17.13 6.19 3.89
N ASP A 89 17.18 6.08 2.56
CA ASP A 89 18.37 6.31 1.75
C ASP A 89 18.02 7.19 0.51
N ASP A 90 18.88 7.24 -0.50
CA ASP A 90 18.65 8.07 -1.68
C ASP A 90 17.51 7.55 -2.58
N THR A 91 17.08 6.31 -2.45
CA THR A 91 16.18 5.61 -3.37
C THR A 91 14.89 5.11 -2.74
N VAL A 92 14.91 4.78 -1.46
CA VAL A 92 13.77 4.21 -0.74
C VAL A 92 13.65 4.78 0.67
N MET A 93 12.42 4.91 1.12
CA MET A 93 12.07 5.22 2.50
C MET A 93 11.11 4.16 3.03
N VAL A 94 11.26 3.80 4.31
CA VAL A 94 10.31 2.94 5.04
C VAL A 94 9.79 3.73 6.23
N ILE A 95 8.47 3.82 6.32
CA ILE A 95 7.78 4.56 7.38
C ILE A 95 6.90 3.63 8.21
N ASN A 96 6.69 3.97 9.46
CA ASN A 96 5.70 3.38 10.34
C ASN A 96 4.46 4.30 10.41
N LYS A 97 3.46 4.01 9.59
CA LYS A 97 2.27 4.88 9.47
C LYS A 97 1.43 4.86 10.75
N ALA A 98 1.11 6.01 11.29
CA ALA A 98 0.18 6.16 12.40
C ALA A 98 -1.28 5.83 12.01
N ALA A 99 -2.12 5.53 13.02
CA ALA A 99 -3.57 5.47 12.86
C ALA A 99 -4.16 6.84 12.51
N GLY A 100 -5.31 6.87 11.84
CA GLY A 100 -5.98 8.11 11.43
C GLY A 100 -5.41 8.77 10.17
N MET A 101 -4.21 8.41 9.72
CA MET A 101 -3.57 8.97 8.53
C MET A 101 -4.05 8.28 7.25
N VAL A 102 -4.68 9.03 6.36
CA VAL A 102 -5.02 8.58 5.01
C VAL A 102 -3.78 8.60 4.13
N VAL A 103 -3.62 7.60 3.27
CA VAL A 103 -2.41 7.48 2.43
C VAL A 103 -2.41 8.47 1.27
N HIS A 104 -3.52 8.61 0.58
CA HIS A 104 -3.67 9.49 -0.59
C HIS A 104 -4.87 10.41 -0.45
N PRO A 105 -4.80 11.64 -0.95
CA PRO A 105 -5.96 12.50 -1.07
C PRO A 105 -7.11 11.83 -1.83
N ALA A 106 -8.30 11.96 -1.31
CA ALA A 106 -9.53 11.40 -1.88
C ALA A 106 -10.76 12.24 -1.48
N ALA A 107 -11.92 11.94 -2.07
CA ALA A 107 -13.17 12.57 -1.65
C ALA A 107 -13.40 12.40 -0.13
N GLY A 108 -13.53 13.51 0.59
CA GLY A 108 -13.65 13.57 2.04
C GLY A 108 -12.33 13.66 2.83
N ASN A 109 -11.17 13.58 2.15
CA ASN A 109 -9.84 13.83 2.72
C ASN A 109 -8.96 14.43 1.61
N PRO A 110 -9.15 15.72 1.26
CA PRO A 110 -8.43 16.37 0.17
C PRO A 110 -6.95 16.63 0.49
N ASP A 111 -6.62 16.72 1.76
CA ASP A 111 -5.31 17.02 2.33
C ASP A 111 -5.09 16.27 3.66
N GLY A 112 -4.05 16.61 4.41
CA GLY A 112 -3.72 15.95 5.68
C GLY A 112 -3.33 14.49 5.52
N THR A 113 -2.81 14.11 4.36
CA THR A 113 -2.51 12.72 4.01
C THR A 113 -1.03 12.41 4.09
N LEU A 114 -0.68 11.12 4.06
CA LEU A 114 0.70 10.69 3.95
C LEU A 114 1.40 11.32 2.74
N LEU A 115 0.70 11.48 1.61
CA LEU A 115 1.27 12.11 0.42
C LEU A 115 1.69 13.55 0.71
N ASN A 116 0.88 14.35 1.41
CA ASN A 116 1.21 15.73 1.79
C ASN A 116 2.42 15.78 2.72
N ALA A 117 2.50 14.85 3.70
CA ALA A 117 3.63 14.73 4.61
C ALA A 117 4.93 14.35 3.88
N LEU A 118 4.86 13.41 2.93
CA LEU A 118 6.01 12.99 2.13
C LEU A 118 6.54 14.12 1.24
N LEU A 119 5.67 14.93 0.64
CA LEU A 119 6.07 16.09 -0.14
C LEU A 119 6.77 17.15 0.71
N HIS A 120 6.38 17.31 1.98
CA HIS A 120 7.06 18.21 2.91
C HIS A 120 8.42 17.65 3.34
N HIS A 121 8.47 16.35 3.69
CA HIS A 121 9.70 15.69 4.12
C HIS A 121 10.79 15.68 3.03
N HIS A 122 10.39 15.45 1.77
CA HIS A 122 11.31 15.37 0.65
C HIS A 122 10.66 15.94 -0.62
N SER A 123 10.94 17.21 -0.92
CA SER A 123 10.29 17.95 -2.02
C SER A 123 10.48 17.32 -3.40
N ALA A 124 11.60 16.62 -3.65
CA ALA A 124 11.84 15.91 -4.91
C ALA A 124 10.81 14.79 -5.19
N LEU A 125 10.05 14.35 -4.19
CA LEU A 125 8.94 13.39 -4.38
C LEU A 125 7.80 13.97 -5.24
N ALA A 126 7.72 15.27 -5.44
CA ALA A 126 6.80 15.88 -6.39
C ALA A 126 7.03 15.38 -7.83
N GLU A 127 8.24 14.97 -8.18
CA GLU A 127 8.59 14.42 -9.49
C GLU A 127 8.26 12.92 -9.61
N VAL A 128 8.05 12.22 -8.48
CA VAL A 128 7.74 10.80 -8.44
C VAL A 128 6.23 10.59 -8.40
N PRO A 129 5.64 9.76 -9.27
CA PRO A 129 4.20 9.55 -9.29
C PRO A 129 3.66 9.18 -7.90
N ARG A 130 2.61 9.87 -7.45
CA ARG A 130 1.99 9.68 -6.13
C ARG A 130 2.96 9.87 -4.97
N ALA A 131 3.91 10.78 -5.08
CA ALA A 131 4.98 10.97 -4.11
C ALA A 131 5.69 9.64 -3.71
N GLY A 132 5.91 8.76 -4.68
CA GLY A 132 6.62 7.50 -4.47
C GLY A 132 5.83 6.40 -3.76
N ILE A 133 4.56 6.60 -3.45
CA ILE A 133 3.72 5.60 -2.77
C ILE A 133 3.41 4.45 -3.72
N VAL A 134 3.86 3.23 -3.40
CA VAL A 134 3.72 2.02 -4.22
C VAL A 134 2.63 1.06 -3.71
N HIS A 135 2.25 1.16 -2.45
CA HIS A 135 1.14 0.42 -1.84
C HIS A 135 0.46 1.25 -0.76
N ARG A 136 -0.59 0.72 -0.16
CA ARG A 136 -1.37 1.46 0.83
C ARG A 136 -1.75 0.63 2.04
N LEU A 137 -1.97 1.31 3.15
CA LEU A 137 -2.70 0.83 4.32
C LEU A 137 -4.04 1.59 4.41
N ASP A 138 -5.01 1.02 5.09
CA ASP A 138 -6.25 1.72 5.42
C ASP A 138 -5.97 2.87 6.40
N LYS A 139 -6.85 3.87 6.46
CA LYS A 139 -6.72 5.06 7.32
C LYS A 139 -6.27 4.70 8.74
N ASP A 140 -6.97 3.75 9.37
CA ASP A 140 -6.78 3.38 10.77
C ASP A 140 -5.93 2.12 10.96
N THR A 141 -5.31 1.59 9.90
CA THR A 141 -4.29 0.54 9.98
C THR A 141 -2.93 1.18 10.18
N THR A 142 -2.22 0.77 11.21
CA THR A 142 -0.87 1.23 11.55
C THR A 142 0.20 0.35 10.93
N GLY A 143 1.46 0.83 10.91
CA GLY A 143 2.62 0.02 10.61
C GLY A 143 3.33 0.33 9.29
N LEU A 144 4.18 -0.59 8.89
CA LEU A 144 5.19 -0.39 7.86
C LEU A 144 4.62 -0.17 6.45
N MET A 145 5.14 0.87 5.81
CA MET A 145 4.97 1.15 4.39
C MET A 145 6.31 1.50 3.74
N MET A 146 6.52 1.06 2.50
CA MET A 146 7.66 1.48 1.68
C MET A 146 7.24 2.57 0.69
N VAL A 147 8.13 3.52 0.48
CA VAL A 147 8.00 4.66 -0.42
C VAL A 147 9.24 4.72 -1.30
N ALA A 148 9.06 4.86 -2.61
CA ALA A 148 10.16 5.08 -3.55
C ALA A 148 10.52 6.56 -3.63
N LYS A 149 11.81 6.90 -3.59
CA LYS A 149 12.26 8.29 -3.70
C LYS A 149 12.57 8.69 -5.16
N THR A 150 12.68 7.71 -6.06
CA THR A 150 12.94 7.94 -7.49
C THR A 150 11.98 7.11 -8.35
N VAL A 151 11.78 7.52 -9.61
CA VAL A 151 10.92 6.78 -10.57
C VAL A 151 11.49 5.38 -10.87
N PRO A 152 12.81 5.18 -11.09
CA PRO A 152 13.37 3.84 -11.24
C PRO A 152 13.11 2.94 -10.03
N ALA A 153 13.29 3.47 -8.80
CA ALA A 153 13.01 2.74 -7.58
C ALA A 153 11.52 2.37 -7.47
N GLN A 154 10.64 3.30 -7.84
CA GLN A 154 9.19 3.03 -7.87
C GLN A 154 8.84 1.90 -8.83
N THR A 155 9.41 1.91 -10.04
CA THR A 155 9.20 0.86 -11.04
C THR A 155 9.66 -0.50 -10.52
N ALA A 156 10.85 -0.57 -9.91
CA ALA A 156 11.40 -1.79 -9.33
C ALA A 156 10.53 -2.33 -8.18
N LEU A 157 10.09 -1.47 -7.25
CA LEU A 157 9.25 -1.87 -6.12
C LEU A 157 7.84 -2.30 -6.58
N VAL A 158 7.26 -1.64 -7.58
CA VAL A 158 5.99 -2.04 -8.19
C VAL A 158 6.12 -3.40 -8.86
N ALA A 159 7.21 -3.67 -9.58
CA ALA A 159 7.49 -4.98 -10.18
C ALA A 159 7.58 -6.08 -9.12
N GLN A 160 8.25 -5.84 -7.99
CA GLN A 160 8.30 -6.77 -6.86
C GLN A 160 6.92 -7.04 -6.25
N LEU A 161 6.06 -6.01 -6.11
CA LEU A 161 4.68 -6.18 -5.64
C LEU A 161 3.84 -7.01 -6.61
N GLN A 162 4.00 -6.79 -7.91
CA GLN A 162 3.31 -7.56 -8.97
C GLN A 162 3.77 -9.02 -9.00
N ALA A 163 5.09 -9.26 -8.85
CA ALA A 163 5.67 -10.58 -8.73
C ALA A 163 5.38 -11.28 -7.39
N ARG A 164 4.70 -10.61 -6.45
CA ARG A 164 4.40 -11.10 -5.09
C ARG A 164 5.64 -11.46 -4.27
N SER A 165 6.80 -10.88 -4.60
CA SER A 165 8.07 -11.13 -3.90
C SER A 165 8.23 -10.30 -2.62
N VAL A 166 7.41 -9.25 -2.42
CA VAL A 166 7.37 -8.46 -1.19
C VAL A 166 6.60 -9.20 -0.10
N SER A 167 7.27 -9.53 0.99
CA SER A 167 6.61 -10.14 2.15
C SER A 167 6.05 -9.06 3.09
N ARG A 168 4.75 -9.11 3.33
CA ARG A 168 4.03 -8.19 4.23
C ARG A 168 3.32 -9.00 5.29
N GLN A 169 3.71 -8.82 6.55
CA GLN A 169 3.11 -9.51 7.68
C GLN A 169 2.43 -8.51 8.61
N TYR A 170 1.25 -8.90 9.07
CA TYR A 170 0.38 -8.08 9.90
C TYR A 170 0.02 -8.86 11.16
N ASP A 171 0.00 -8.18 12.28
CA ASP A 171 -0.65 -8.68 13.48
C ASP A 171 -2.09 -8.16 13.55
N ALA A 172 -3.02 -9.02 13.91
CA ALA A 172 -4.44 -8.68 14.05
C ALA A 172 -5.05 -9.40 15.25
N VAL A 173 -6.04 -8.74 15.90
CA VAL A 173 -6.83 -9.39 16.95
C VAL A 173 -8.25 -9.59 16.43
N VAL A 174 -8.68 -10.84 16.41
CA VAL A 174 -9.96 -11.26 15.81
C VAL A 174 -10.95 -11.75 16.86
N ILE A 175 -12.22 -11.61 16.54
CA ILE A 175 -13.33 -12.17 17.32
C ILE A 175 -13.46 -13.65 16.95
N GLY A 176 -13.45 -14.53 17.95
CA GLY A 176 -13.57 -15.97 17.78
C GLY A 176 -12.25 -16.72 17.99
N LYS A 177 -12.32 -18.03 17.89
CA LYS A 177 -11.20 -18.95 18.16
C LYS A 177 -10.97 -19.87 16.98
N PRO A 178 -10.21 -19.47 15.96
CA PRO A 178 -9.80 -20.39 14.88
C PRO A 178 -9.00 -21.55 15.48
N VAL A 179 -9.34 -22.78 15.05
CA VAL A 179 -8.69 -24.01 15.55
C VAL A 179 -7.22 -24.05 15.11
N SER A 180 -6.93 -23.57 13.90
CA SER A 180 -5.58 -23.54 13.33
C SER A 180 -5.41 -22.32 12.43
N GLY A 181 -4.19 -22.08 11.96
CA GLY A 181 -3.95 -21.20 10.83
C GLY A 181 -4.59 -21.74 9.55
N ASN A 182 -4.85 -20.87 8.60
CA ASN A 182 -5.47 -21.22 7.32
C ASN A 182 -5.03 -20.26 6.21
N THR A 183 -5.33 -20.64 4.99
CA THR A 183 -5.22 -19.79 3.79
C THR A 183 -6.61 -19.45 3.29
N ILE A 184 -6.89 -18.16 3.13
CA ILE A 184 -8.12 -17.66 2.53
C ILE A 184 -7.79 -17.22 1.12
N ASP A 185 -8.17 -18.02 0.13
CA ASP A 185 -8.06 -17.73 -1.30
C ASP A 185 -9.47 -17.42 -1.82
N ALA A 186 -9.81 -16.13 -1.85
CA ALA A 186 -11.16 -15.70 -2.20
C ALA A 186 -11.11 -14.32 -2.88
N PRO A 187 -11.69 -14.17 -4.10
CA PRO A 187 -11.59 -12.93 -4.86
C PRO A 187 -12.37 -11.80 -4.19
N ILE A 188 -11.76 -10.59 -4.17
CA ILE A 188 -12.33 -9.41 -3.53
C ILE A 188 -12.74 -8.38 -4.60
N GLY A 189 -13.95 -7.88 -4.45
CA GLY A 189 -14.53 -6.81 -5.25
C GLY A 189 -15.32 -5.82 -4.41
N ARG A 190 -15.90 -4.80 -5.05
CA ARG A 190 -16.80 -3.86 -4.35
C ARG A 190 -18.04 -4.58 -3.85
N HIS A 191 -18.49 -4.25 -2.65
CA HIS A 191 -19.74 -4.77 -2.11
C HIS A 191 -20.93 -4.32 -2.99
N PRO A 192 -21.85 -5.23 -3.38
CA PRO A 192 -22.89 -4.92 -4.39
C PRO A 192 -23.86 -3.83 -3.95
N LYS A 193 -24.10 -3.67 -2.65
CA LYS A 193 -25.07 -2.71 -2.09
C LYS A 193 -24.43 -1.56 -1.33
N ASP A 194 -23.20 -1.68 -0.87
CA ASP A 194 -22.52 -0.66 -0.05
C ASP A 194 -21.18 -0.27 -0.68
N ARG A 195 -21.13 0.89 -1.31
CA ARG A 195 -19.93 1.40 -2.01
C ARG A 195 -18.73 1.67 -1.12
N LYS A 196 -18.91 1.80 0.20
CA LYS A 196 -17.82 1.98 1.18
C LYS A 196 -17.13 0.67 1.55
N ARG A 197 -17.77 -0.47 1.26
CA ARG A 197 -17.31 -1.81 1.62
C ARG A 197 -16.74 -2.56 0.43
N GLN A 198 -15.83 -3.48 0.73
CA GLN A 198 -15.42 -4.56 -0.15
C GLN A 198 -16.09 -5.86 0.30
N ALA A 199 -16.15 -6.86 -0.57
CA ALA A 199 -16.71 -8.17 -0.25
C ALA A 199 -16.00 -9.26 -1.06
N VAL A 200 -16.05 -10.49 -0.58
CA VAL A 200 -15.74 -11.66 -1.40
C VAL A 200 -16.84 -11.79 -2.45
N THR A 201 -16.47 -11.72 -3.73
CA THR A 201 -17.40 -11.82 -4.87
C THR A 201 -16.74 -12.60 -6.01
N THR A 202 -17.52 -13.34 -6.77
CA THR A 202 -17.04 -14.13 -7.93
C THR A 202 -16.43 -13.26 -9.04
N SER A 203 -16.89 -12.01 -9.18
CA SER A 203 -16.35 -11.02 -10.13
C SER A 203 -15.17 -10.22 -9.56
N GLY A 204 -14.73 -10.51 -8.35
CA GLY A 204 -13.64 -9.84 -7.67
C GLY A 204 -12.27 -10.15 -8.29
N LYS A 205 -11.27 -9.38 -7.88
CA LYS A 205 -9.86 -9.65 -8.23
C LYS A 205 -9.29 -10.72 -7.31
N PRO A 206 -8.45 -11.65 -7.79
CA PRO A 206 -7.79 -12.66 -6.98
C PRO A 206 -7.14 -12.05 -5.74
N ALA A 207 -7.35 -12.68 -4.59
CA ALA A 207 -6.83 -12.23 -3.31
C ALA A 207 -6.52 -13.44 -2.42
N VAL A 208 -5.30 -13.48 -1.84
CA VAL A 208 -4.83 -14.57 -0.99
C VAL A 208 -4.26 -14.00 0.29
N THR A 209 -4.78 -14.48 1.43
CA THR A 209 -4.32 -14.15 2.77
C THR A 209 -4.04 -15.43 3.54
N HIS A 210 -2.81 -15.61 4.00
CA HIS A 210 -2.46 -16.66 4.95
C HIS A 210 -2.56 -16.10 6.36
N PHE A 211 -3.10 -16.85 7.31
CA PHE A 211 -3.01 -16.48 8.70
C PHE A 211 -2.57 -17.66 9.57
N ARG A 212 -1.89 -17.37 10.66
CA ARG A 212 -1.56 -18.32 11.72
C ARG A 212 -1.98 -17.77 13.07
N VAL A 213 -2.34 -18.65 13.96
CA VAL A 213 -2.64 -18.33 15.37
C VAL A 213 -1.31 -17.99 16.06
N VAL A 214 -1.28 -16.85 16.75
CA VAL A 214 -0.17 -16.45 17.63
C VAL A 214 -0.52 -16.77 19.08
N GLU A 215 -1.70 -16.32 19.53
CA GLU A 215 -2.16 -16.51 20.90
C GLU A 215 -3.69 -16.62 20.95
N ARG A 216 -4.22 -17.50 21.79
CA ARG A 216 -5.67 -17.69 21.97
C ARG A 216 -6.11 -17.17 23.32
N PHE A 217 -7.24 -16.48 23.31
CA PHE A 217 -7.92 -16.01 24.50
C PHE A 217 -9.29 -16.70 24.64
N ARG A 218 -10.08 -16.33 25.66
CA ARG A 218 -11.38 -16.96 25.94
C ARG A 218 -12.38 -16.85 24.79
N ALA A 219 -12.44 -15.70 24.10
CA ALA A 219 -13.36 -15.47 22.99
C ALA A 219 -12.70 -14.79 21.77
N HIS A 220 -11.42 -14.48 21.83
CA HIS A 220 -10.66 -13.77 20.82
C HIS A 220 -9.35 -14.49 20.49
N THR A 221 -8.69 -14.07 19.43
CA THR A 221 -7.41 -14.67 19.02
C THR A 221 -6.51 -13.60 18.40
N HIS A 222 -5.26 -13.55 18.85
CA HIS A 222 -4.20 -12.86 18.15
C HIS A 222 -3.73 -13.73 16.99
N VAL A 223 -3.80 -13.21 15.78
CA VAL A 223 -3.37 -13.88 14.55
C VAL A 223 -2.32 -13.08 13.82
N ARG A 224 -1.43 -13.76 13.12
CA ARG A 224 -0.49 -13.15 12.18
C ARG A 224 -0.88 -13.48 10.77
N CYS A 225 -1.15 -12.44 9.97
CA CYS A 225 -1.53 -12.54 8.58
C CYS A 225 -0.33 -12.27 7.66
N LYS A 226 -0.19 -13.02 6.57
CA LYS A 226 0.76 -12.77 5.48
C LYS A 226 -0.01 -12.62 4.18
N LEU A 227 0.29 -11.57 3.43
CA LEU A 227 -0.37 -11.24 2.18
C LEU A 227 0.44 -11.69 0.96
N GLU A 228 -0.18 -12.34 -0.02
CA GLU A 228 0.34 -12.45 -1.39
C GLU A 228 -0.12 -11.28 -2.25
N THR A 229 -1.34 -10.83 -2.05
CA THR A 229 -1.98 -9.73 -2.78
C THR A 229 -2.28 -8.56 -1.82
N GLY A 230 -2.58 -7.38 -2.35
CA GLY A 230 -2.90 -6.18 -1.54
C GLY A 230 -4.18 -5.50 -2.04
N ARG A 231 -5.34 -6.14 -1.90
CA ARG A 231 -6.63 -5.53 -2.25
C ARG A 231 -7.12 -4.63 -1.12
N THR A 232 -7.93 -3.65 -1.47
CA THR A 232 -8.54 -2.74 -0.47
C THR A 232 -9.25 -3.56 0.61
N HIS A 233 -8.97 -3.27 1.88
CA HIS A 233 -9.52 -3.95 3.07
C HIS A 233 -9.29 -5.48 3.11
N GLN A 234 -8.30 -6.02 2.40
CA GLN A 234 -8.18 -7.46 2.14
C GLN A 234 -8.22 -8.31 3.41
N ILE A 235 -7.37 -8.05 4.41
CA ILE A 235 -7.34 -8.83 5.66
C ILE A 235 -8.68 -8.72 6.36
N ARG A 236 -9.25 -7.53 6.45
CA ARG A 236 -10.52 -7.25 7.11
C ARG A 236 -11.67 -8.04 6.48
N VAL A 237 -11.76 -8.03 5.15
CA VAL A 237 -12.78 -8.76 4.37
C VAL A 237 -12.58 -10.28 4.51
N HIS A 238 -11.36 -10.77 4.34
CA HIS A 238 -11.06 -12.20 4.43
C HIS A 238 -11.32 -12.77 5.82
N MET A 239 -10.89 -12.08 6.87
CA MET A 239 -11.12 -12.53 8.24
C MET A 239 -12.63 -12.51 8.58
N ALA A 240 -13.37 -11.49 8.14
CA ALA A 240 -14.83 -11.46 8.30
C ALA A 240 -15.52 -12.57 7.49
N HIS A 241 -15.08 -12.84 6.26
CA HIS A 241 -15.56 -13.95 5.44
C HIS A 241 -15.34 -15.32 6.13
N ALA A 242 -14.18 -15.50 6.75
CA ALA A 242 -13.86 -16.68 7.54
C ALA A 242 -14.59 -16.75 8.90
N ARG A 243 -15.47 -15.76 9.21
CA ARG A 243 -16.21 -15.60 10.48
C ARG A 243 -15.34 -15.27 11.70
N TYR A 244 -14.18 -14.68 11.47
CA TYR A 244 -13.26 -14.16 12.49
C TYR A 244 -12.99 -12.67 12.24
N PRO A 245 -14.02 -11.77 12.27
CA PRO A 245 -13.80 -10.35 12.02
C PRO A 245 -12.85 -9.74 13.05
N LEU A 246 -12.19 -8.64 12.69
CA LEU A 246 -11.28 -7.94 13.57
C LEU A 246 -12.03 -7.18 14.68
N ILE A 247 -11.46 -7.13 15.88
CA ILE A 247 -11.95 -6.24 16.95
C ILE A 247 -11.89 -4.80 16.46
N GLY A 248 -12.87 -3.99 16.85
CA GLY A 248 -12.94 -2.56 16.56
C GLY A 248 -13.13 -2.20 15.08
N ASP A 249 -13.32 -3.17 14.19
CA ASP A 249 -13.54 -2.88 12.78
C ASP A 249 -14.93 -2.28 12.53
N PRO A 250 -15.05 -1.00 12.15
CA PRO A 250 -16.35 -0.32 12.04
C PRO A 250 -17.18 -0.81 10.84
N LEU A 251 -16.55 -1.47 9.86
CA LEU A 251 -17.23 -1.91 8.64
C LEU A 251 -17.53 -3.41 8.64
N TYR A 252 -16.65 -4.23 9.23
CA TYR A 252 -16.72 -5.70 9.14
C TYR A 252 -16.77 -6.38 10.50
N GLY A 253 -16.48 -5.70 11.60
CA GLY A 253 -16.36 -6.28 12.95
C GLY A 253 -17.69 -6.68 13.59
N GLY A 254 -18.76 -5.98 13.28
CA GLY A 254 -20.05 -6.18 13.94
C GLY A 254 -20.05 -5.72 15.41
N ARG A 255 -20.88 -6.35 16.25
CA ARG A 255 -20.92 -6.03 17.68
C ARG A 255 -19.75 -6.68 18.42
N ALA A 256 -19.22 -5.98 19.44
CA ALA A 256 -18.21 -6.55 20.33
C ALA A 256 -18.71 -7.85 20.97
N LYS A 257 -17.89 -8.90 20.92
CA LYS A 257 -18.18 -10.17 21.59
C LYS A 257 -17.49 -10.18 22.94
N LEU A 258 -18.30 -10.08 23.98
CA LEU A 258 -17.80 -10.06 25.36
C LEU A 258 -17.72 -11.48 25.90
N PRO A 259 -16.58 -11.91 26.47
CA PRO A 259 -16.49 -13.20 27.16
C PRO A 259 -17.44 -13.23 28.37
N PRO A 260 -18.14 -14.34 28.65
CA PRO A 260 -18.95 -14.46 29.85
C PRO A 260 -18.12 -14.20 31.12
N GLY A 261 -18.63 -13.37 32.03
CA GLY A 261 -17.93 -13.02 33.28
C GLY A 261 -16.69 -12.13 33.12
N ALA A 262 -16.45 -11.57 31.94
CA ALA A 262 -15.33 -10.62 31.75
C ALA A 262 -15.43 -9.42 32.70
N ALA A 263 -14.28 -8.95 33.20
CA ALA A 263 -14.19 -7.73 34.01
C ALA A 263 -14.55 -6.49 33.22
N GLU A 264 -15.04 -5.42 33.88
CA GLU A 264 -15.46 -4.19 33.19
C GLU A 264 -14.32 -3.55 32.36
N PRO A 265 -13.06 -3.49 32.78
CA PRO A 265 -12.00 -2.93 31.93
C PRO A 265 -11.87 -3.63 30.57
N LEU A 266 -11.97 -4.97 30.54
CA LEU A 266 -11.96 -5.69 29.26
C LEU A 266 -13.23 -5.43 28.46
N LYS A 267 -14.39 -5.35 29.08
CA LYS A 267 -15.64 -5.05 28.38
C LYS A 267 -15.61 -3.67 27.74
N GLU A 268 -15.07 -2.68 28.45
CA GLU A 268 -14.93 -1.31 27.98
C GLU A 268 -13.99 -1.24 26.77
N ILE A 269 -12.78 -1.78 26.86
CA ILE A 269 -11.84 -1.76 25.73
C ILE A 269 -12.37 -2.54 24.51
N LEU A 270 -13.09 -3.64 24.69
CA LEU A 270 -13.70 -4.37 23.57
C LEU A 270 -14.84 -3.61 22.89
N ARG A 271 -15.61 -2.80 23.63
CA ARG A 271 -16.70 -1.97 23.10
C ARG A 271 -16.19 -0.73 22.38
N GLU A 272 -15.14 -0.13 22.92
CA GLU A 272 -14.67 1.20 22.56
C GLU A 272 -13.37 1.17 21.76
N PHE A 273 -12.85 -0.03 21.39
CA PHE A 273 -11.63 -0.12 20.60
C PHE A 273 -11.77 0.72 19.32
N PRO A 274 -10.94 1.75 19.12
CA PRO A 274 -11.29 2.88 18.24
C PRO A 274 -11.15 2.58 16.75
N ARG A 275 -10.55 1.44 16.39
CA ARG A 275 -10.18 1.12 15.01
C ARG A 275 -10.08 -0.39 14.79
N GLN A 276 -9.96 -0.85 13.56
CA GLN A 276 -9.62 -2.24 13.33
C GLN A 276 -8.29 -2.61 14.03
N ALA A 277 -8.31 -3.65 14.84
CA ALA A 277 -7.13 -4.19 15.52
C ALA A 277 -6.19 -4.85 14.50
N LEU A 278 -5.47 -4.03 13.72
CA LEU A 278 -4.63 -4.43 12.59
C LEU A 278 -3.38 -3.54 12.52
N HIS A 279 -2.21 -4.20 12.39
CA HIS A 279 -0.92 -3.53 12.35
C HIS A 279 0.02 -4.22 11.35
N ALA A 280 0.60 -3.47 10.42
CA ALA A 280 1.59 -3.94 9.46
C ALA A 280 2.96 -4.04 10.14
N ARG A 281 3.23 -5.18 10.78
CA ARG A 281 4.37 -5.39 11.67
C ARG A 281 5.69 -5.58 10.95
N LYS A 282 5.70 -6.35 9.85
CA LYS A 282 6.95 -6.76 9.19
C LYS A 282 6.84 -6.60 7.68
N LEU A 283 7.91 -6.04 7.11
CA LEU A 283 8.05 -5.79 5.68
C LEU A 283 9.40 -6.33 5.21
N ILE A 284 9.41 -7.14 4.14
CA ILE A 284 10.63 -7.64 3.51
C ILE A 284 10.52 -7.44 2.01
N PHE A 285 11.52 -6.80 1.41
CA PHE A 285 11.62 -6.57 -0.03
C PHE A 285 13.09 -6.51 -0.45
N LYS A 286 13.38 -6.54 -1.75
CA LYS A 286 14.71 -6.30 -2.26
C LYS A 286 14.91 -4.81 -2.50
N HIS A 287 16.05 -4.29 -2.06
CA HIS A 287 16.42 -2.90 -2.34
C HIS A 287 16.44 -2.64 -3.85
N PRO A 288 15.78 -1.56 -4.33
CA PRO A 288 15.56 -1.34 -5.76
C PRO A 288 16.83 -1.19 -6.60
N VAL A 289 17.94 -0.79 -5.99
CA VAL A 289 19.23 -0.58 -6.67
C VAL A 289 20.20 -1.72 -6.37
N SER A 290 20.50 -2.00 -5.11
CA SER A 290 21.50 -3.03 -4.75
C SER A 290 20.98 -4.46 -4.92
N GLY A 291 19.66 -4.67 -4.92
CA GLY A 291 19.06 -6.02 -4.95
C GLY A 291 19.17 -6.78 -3.62
N GLU A 292 19.78 -6.22 -2.61
CA GLU A 292 19.91 -6.82 -1.28
C GLU A 292 18.56 -6.97 -0.60
N SER A 293 18.40 -8.04 0.18
CA SER A 293 17.17 -8.27 0.94
C SER A 293 17.13 -7.35 2.17
N MET A 294 16.15 -6.48 2.22
CA MET A 294 15.89 -5.60 3.36
C MET A 294 14.74 -6.14 4.19
N MET A 295 14.89 -6.12 5.51
CA MET A 295 13.88 -6.57 6.46
C MET A 295 13.67 -5.51 7.53
N PHE A 296 12.43 -5.07 7.68
CA PHE A 296 12.02 -4.13 8.72
C PHE A 296 10.92 -4.74 9.57
N GLN A 297 10.98 -4.45 10.86
CA GLN A 297 9.96 -4.87 11.81
C GLN A 297 9.78 -3.78 12.85
N VAL A 298 8.54 -3.49 13.21
CA VAL A 298 8.16 -2.54 14.27
C VAL A 298 7.33 -3.24 15.32
N ASP A 299 7.34 -2.70 16.53
CA ASP A 299 6.55 -3.20 17.64
C ASP A 299 5.07 -2.87 17.46
N LEU A 300 4.22 -3.57 18.19
CA LEU A 300 2.79 -3.27 18.22
C LEU A 300 2.57 -1.91 18.87
N PRO A 301 1.64 -1.09 18.37
CA PRO A 301 1.28 0.17 19.01
C PRO A 301 0.56 -0.05 20.35
N ASP A 302 0.63 0.95 21.22
CA ASP A 302 0.18 0.87 22.62
C ASP A 302 -1.27 0.41 22.77
N ASP A 303 -2.16 0.83 21.89
CA ASP A 303 -3.56 0.41 21.91
C ASP A 303 -3.73 -1.10 21.67
N LEU A 304 -2.92 -1.68 20.76
CA LEU A 304 -2.93 -3.13 20.54
C LEU A 304 -2.23 -3.89 21.66
N LEU A 305 -1.16 -3.37 22.24
CA LEU A 305 -0.51 -3.96 23.40
C LEU A 305 -1.47 -4.00 24.59
N MET A 306 -2.12 -2.87 24.90
CA MET A 306 -3.12 -2.78 25.97
C MET A 306 -4.29 -3.76 25.75
N LEU A 307 -4.81 -3.86 24.53
CA LEU A 307 -5.86 -4.82 24.21
C LEU A 307 -5.41 -6.26 24.48
N LEU A 308 -4.20 -6.63 24.07
CA LEU A 308 -3.67 -7.98 24.28
C LEU A 308 -3.47 -8.28 25.78
N ASP A 309 -3.02 -7.32 26.56
CA ASP A 309 -2.78 -7.49 28.00
C ASP A 309 -4.10 -7.73 28.74
N TYR A 310 -5.15 -6.94 28.47
CA TYR A 310 -6.48 -7.21 29.06
C TYR A 310 -7.07 -8.59 28.66
N LEU A 311 -6.81 -9.02 27.42
CA LEU A 311 -7.25 -10.35 26.98
C LEU A 311 -6.49 -11.49 27.67
N ARG A 312 -5.20 -11.28 28.02
CA ARG A 312 -4.38 -12.23 28.80
C ARG A 312 -4.87 -12.32 30.23
N GLU A 313 -5.00 -11.16 30.90
CA GLU A 313 -5.50 -11.07 32.27
C GLU A 313 -6.86 -11.77 32.44
N ASP A 314 -7.81 -11.53 31.52
CA ASP A 314 -9.11 -12.20 31.51
C ASP A 314 -8.97 -13.73 31.35
N SER A 315 -8.02 -14.19 30.53
CA SER A 315 -7.80 -15.60 30.29
C SER A 315 -7.13 -16.31 31.48
N GLU A 316 -6.32 -15.60 32.27
CA GLU A 316 -5.66 -16.11 33.48
C GLU A 316 -6.59 -16.16 34.67
N THR A 317 -7.39 -15.12 34.87
CA THR A 317 -8.30 -14.97 36.02
C THR A 317 -9.45 -16.00 36.02
N MET A 318 -9.80 -16.54 34.86
CA MET A 318 -10.93 -17.44 34.68
C MET A 318 -10.52 -18.90 34.37
N ARG A 319 -9.25 -19.25 34.61
CA ARG A 319 -8.77 -20.64 34.64
C ARG A 319 -9.03 -21.23 36.02
#